data_35cb9d2ca19fc46e96bf6e32470b39b7
#
_entry.id   35cb9d2ca19fc46e96bf6e32470b39b7
#
_cell.length_a   1.000
_cell.length_b   1.000
_cell.length_c   1.000
_cell.angle_alpha   90.00
_cell.angle_beta   90.00
_cell.angle_gamma   90.00
#
_symmetry.space_group_name_H-M   'P 1'
#
loop_
_entity.id
_entity.type
_entity.pdbx_description
1 polymer ?
#
loop_
_entity_poly.entity_id
_entity_poly.type
_entity_poly.pdbx_seq_one_letter_code
_entity_poly.pdbx_strand_id
1 'polypeptide(L)'
;MRDAPHPRRISRSALIFAGGRATRLGGVNKALLDVGGVSIVERILAALGPLVEERVLLTNDATLADQPEVRLIFDPSPHAGVLPALAAGLEAAEGDLCLAVACDMPFVSPRLFEHMLEIQQRDDVDVVIPRSAGYLEPMHAVYRRQPVLEAINAALARGEQRMISYFSDVRVHEIDERDVRAIDTHGTAFFNVNTAEDLAEARRIAAERPA
;
A
#
# COMPACT_ATOMS: atom_id res chain seq x y z
N MET A 1 13.77 41.11 -11.85
CA MET A 1 12.54 40.37 -11.54
C MET A 1 12.99 38.96 -11.21
N ARG A 2 13.03 38.58 -9.93
CA ARG A 2 13.46 37.20 -9.54
C ARG A 2 12.24 36.34 -9.74
N ASP A 3 12.36 35.32 -10.59
CA ASP A 3 11.33 34.28 -10.74
C ASP A 3 11.00 33.71 -9.36
N ALA A 4 9.73 33.79 -8.98
CA ALA A 4 9.24 33.09 -7.80
C ALA A 4 9.46 31.58 -8.03
N PRO A 5 10.02 30.85 -7.05
CA PRO A 5 10.21 29.42 -7.22
C PRO A 5 8.83 28.77 -7.48
N HIS A 6 8.71 28.07 -8.61
CA HIS A 6 7.54 27.26 -8.88
C HIS A 6 7.36 26.29 -7.70
N PRO A 7 6.15 26.10 -7.16
CA PRO A 7 5.92 25.13 -6.12
C PRO A 7 6.43 23.78 -6.62
N ARG A 8 7.35 23.15 -5.86
CA ARG A 8 7.89 21.82 -6.18
C ARG A 8 6.71 20.85 -6.25
N ARG A 9 6.52 20.20 -7.39
CA ARG A 9 5.51 19.17 -7.53
C ARG A 9 5.84 18.04 -6.56
N ILE A 10 4.90 17.68 -5.70
CA ILE A 10 5.04 16.56 -4.76
C ILE A 10 5.03 15.27 -5.59
N SER A 11 6.11 14.51 -5.54
CA SER A 11 6.24 13.21 -6.21
C SER A 11 5.65 12.09 -5.37
N ARG A 12 5.18 11.02 -6.05
CA ARG A 12 4.46 9.92 -5.41
C ARG A 12 5.02 8.57 -5.85
N SER A 13 5.16 7.65 -4.89
CA SER A 13 5.54 6.26 -5.12
C SER A 13 4.44 5.31 -4.63
N ALA A 14 4.13 4.27 -5.39
CA ALA A 14 3.37 3.13 -4.88
C ALA A 14 4.34 2.12 -4.28
N LEU A 15 4.08 1.70 -3.04
CA LEU A 15 4.79 0.64 -2.35
C LEU A 15 3.89 -0.60 -2.29
N ILE A 16 4.20 -1.62 -3.07
CA ILE A 16 3.43 -2.86 -3.15
C ILE A 16 4.20 -3.94 -2.41
N PHE A 17 3.61 -4.45 -1.33
CA PHE A 17 4.23 -5.46 -0.47
C PHE A 17 3.80 -6.85 -0.90
N ALA A 18 4.64 -7.50 -1.70
CA ALA A 18 4.43 -8.86 -2.20
C ALA A 18 5.25 -9.90 -1.42
N GLY A 19 5.40 -9.68 -0.12
CA GLY A 19 6.01 -10.59 0.83
C GLY A 19 4.98 -11.54 1.42
N GLY A 20 5.24 -12.84 1.35
CA GLY A 20 4.39 -13.86 1.96
C GLY A 20 4.01 -14.96 0.97
N ARG A 21 4.46 -16.19 1.26
CA ARG A 21 4.00 -17.37 0.52
C ARG A 21 2.60 -17.73 0.96
N ALA A 22 1.70 -17.91 0.02
CA ALA A 22 0.39 -18.50 0.26
C ALA A 22 0.53 -19.99 0.57
N THR A 23 1.05 -20.35 1.75
CA THR A 23 1.24 -21.73 2.18
C THR A 23 -0.08 -22.53 2.12
N ARG A 24 -1.22 -21.83 2.33
CA ARG A 24 -2.57 -22.42 2.25
C ARG A 24 -3.12 -22.50 0.82
N LEU A 25 -2.44 -21.90 -0.18
CA LEU A 25 -2.82 -21.89 -1.59
C LEU A 25 -1.77 -22.62 -2.47
N GLY A 26 -1.13 -23.68 -1.92
CA GLY A 26 -0.15 -24.48 -2.65
C GLY A 26 1.23 -23.85 -2.80
N GLY A 27 1.58 -22.83 -1.98
CA GLY A 27 2.89 -22.20 -1.99
C GLY A 27 3.12 -21.19 -3.13
N VAL A 28 2.09 -20.88 -3.90
CA VAL A 28 2.12 -19.85 -4.96
C VAL A 28 2.20 -18.47 -4.32
N ASN A 29 2.95 -17.55 -4.94
CA ASN A 29 2.95 -16.14 -4.51
C ASN A 29 1.56 -15.54 -4.71
N LYS A 30 0.99 -14.95 -3.65
CA LYS A 30 -0.35 -14.34 -3.70
C LYS A 30 -0.48 -13.27 -4.77
N ALA A 31 0.58 -12.50 -5.00
CA ALA A 31 0.61 -11.45 -6.02
C ALA A 31 0.32 -11.96 -7.44
N LEU A 32 0.66 -13.23 -7.71
CA LEU A 32 0.47 -13.88 -9.01
C LEU A 32 -0.87 -14.63 -9.15
N LEU A 33 -1.70 -14.65 -8.12
CA LEU A 33 -3.01 -15.31 -8.20
C LEU A 33 -3.90 -14.59 -9.21
N ASP A 34 -4.48 -15.37 -10.12
CA ASP A 34 -5.43 -14.86 -11.11
C ASP A 34 -6.78 -14.53 -10.46
N VAL A 35 -7.22 -13.30 -10.69
CA VAL A 35 -8.53 -12.78 -10.28
C VAL A 35 -9.21 -12.14 -11.49
N GLY A 36 -10.00 -12.95 -12.22
CA GLY A 36 -10.73 -12.49 -13.40
C GLY A 36 -9.83 -12.23 -14.62
N GLY A 37 -8.87 -13.12 -14.88
CA GLY A 37 -7.96 -13.05 -16.03
C GLY A 37 -6.75 -12.15 -15.86
N VAL A 38 -6.56 -11.53 -14.68
CA VAL A 38 -5.46 -10.63 -14.36
C VAL A 38 -4.91 -10.97 -12.98
N SER A 39 -3.60 -10.97 -12.78
CA SER A 39 -3.00 -11.22 -11.47
C SER A 39 -3.32 -10.09 -10.47
N ILE A 40 -3.24 -10.40 -9.17
CA ILE A 40 -3.49 -9.38 -8.13
C ILE A 40 -2.51 -8.21 -8.26
N VAL A 41 -1.23 -8.48 -8.51
CA VAL A 41 -0.23 -7.42 -8.67
C VAL A 41 -0.52 -6.52 -9.86
N GLU A 42 -0.93 -7.08 -11.00
CA GLU A 42 -1.31 -6.30 -12.19
C GLU A 42 -2.54 -5.42 -11.91
N ARG A 43 -3.53 -5.93 -11.17
CA ARG A 43 -4.70 -5.14 -10.74
C ARG A 43 -4.28 -3.94 -9.88
N ILE A 44 -3.40 -4.16 -8.90
CA ILE A 44 -2.89 -3.09 -8.03
C ILE A 44 -2.11 -2.06 -8.86
N LEU A 45 -1.24 -2.52 -9.75
CA LEU A 45 -0.45 -1.66 -10.63
C LEU A 45 -1.35 -0.81 -11.56
N ALA A 46 -2.38 -1.40 -12.13
CA ALA A 46 -3.35 -0.68 -12.94
C ALA A 46 -4.15 0.36 -12.13
N ALA A 47 -4.55 0.02 -10.90
CA ALA A 47 -5.32 0.90 -10.03
C ALA A 47 -4.49 2.10 -9.54
N LEU A 48 -3.24 1.90 -9.14
CA LEU A 48 -2.38 2.95 -8.57
C LEU A 48 -1.55 3.68 -9.62
N GLY A 49 -1.31 3.07 -10.78
CA GLY A 49 -0.46 3.63 -11.83
C GLY A 49 -0.76 5.09 -12.21
N PRO A 50 -2.03 5.50 -12.37
CA PRO A 50 -2.38 6.88 -12.67
C PRO A 50 -2.10 7.88 -11.55
N LEU A 51 -1.90 7.43 -10.31
CA LEU A 51 -1.74 8.25 -9.11
C LEU A 51 -0.28 8.52 -8.76
N VAL A 52 0.67 7.80 -9.35
CA VAL A 52 2.09 7.77 -8.93
C VAL A 52 3.04 7.89 -10.12
N GLU A 53 4.22 8.43 -9.87
CA GLU A 53 5.33 8.49 -10.82
C GLU A 53 6.24 7.26 -10.73
N GLU A 54 6.28 6.60 -9.57
CA GLU A 54 7.13 5.45 -9.28
C GLU A 54 6.33 4.27 -8.72
N ARG A 55 6.69 3.05 -9.10
CA ARG A 55 6.12 1.80 -8.56
C ARG A 55 7.24 0.94 -8.02
N VAL A 56 7.18 0.64 -6.72
CA VAL A 56 8.15 -0.18 -5.99
C VAL A 56 7.48 -1.45 -5.52
N LEU A 57 8.00 -2.59 -5.88
CA LEU A 57 7.52 -3.90 -5.48
C LEU A 57 8.51 -4.53 -4.50
N LEU A 58 8.09 -4.69 -3.24
CA LEU A 58 8.89 -5.35 -2.21
C LEU A 58 8.54 -6.83 -2.18
N THR A 59 9.53 -7.67 -2.55
CA THR A 59 9.33 -9.11 -2.59
C THR A 59 10.67 -9.85 -2.51
N ASN A 60 10.64 -11.09 -2.02
CA ASN A 60 11.76 -12.02 -2.08
C ASN A 60 11.53 -13.11 -3.15
N ASP A 61 10.54 -12.93 -4.01
CA ASP A 61 10.19 -13.85 -5.08
C ASP A 61 10.65 -13.29 -6.44
N ALA A 62 11.69 -13.90 -7.00
CA ALA A 62 12.26 -13.48 -8.28
C ALA A 62 11.27 -13.68 -9.48
N THR A 63 10.20 -14.45 -9.32
CA THR A 63 9.19 -14.63 -10.38
C THR A 63 8.39 -13.35 -10.66
N LEU A 64 8.47 -12.37 -9.76
CA LEU A 64 7.86 -11.05 -9.92
C LEU A 64 8.79 -10.04 -10.64
N ALA A 65 10.00 -10.44 -11.03
CA ALA A 65 10.98 -9.54 -11.65
C ALA A 65 10.55 -9.01 -13.03
N ASP A 66 9.67 -9.72 -13.73
CA ASP A 66 9.24 -9.39 -15.09
C ASP A 66 8.06 -8.39 -15.14
N GLN A 67 7.73 -7.73 -14.02
CA GLN A 67 6.68 -6.71 -14.02
C GLN A 67 7.17 -5.44 -14.72
N PRO A 68 6.51 -4.99 -15.81
CA PRO A 68 6.94 -3.79 -16.54
C PRO A 68 6.80 -2.53 -15.66
N GLU A 69 7.74 -1.61 -15.82
CA GLU A 69 7.73 -0.29 -15.16
C GLU A 69 7.69 -0.35 -13.61
N VAL A 70 8.17 -1.44 -13.02
CA VAL A 70 8.23 -1.63 -11.56
C VAL A 70 9.66 -1.80 -11.11
N ARG A 71 10.07 -1.05 -10.10
CA ARG A 71 11.35 -1.25 -9.43
C ARG A 71 11.21 -2.30 -8.34
N LEU A 72 11.88 -3.43 -8.54
CA LEU A 72 11.87 -4.53 -7.57
C LEU A 72 12.87 -4.26 -6.45
N ILE A 73 12.44 -4.48 -5.22
CA ILE A 73 13.28 -4.41 -4.02
C ILE A 73 13.13 -5.69 -3.22
N PHE A 74 14.27 -6.25 -2.84
CA PHE A 74 14.28 -7.39 -1.92
C PHE A 74 14.08 -6.90 -0.49
N ASP A 75 13.18 -7.55 0.25
CA ASP A 75 13.04 -7.32 1.69
C ASP A 75 14.34 -7.74 2.40
N PRO A 76 15.10 -6.79 3.00
CA PRO A 76 16.37 -7.10 3.63
C PRO A 76 16.23 -7.91 4.93
N SER A 77 15.01 -7.99 5.46
CA SER A 77 14.70 -8.65 6.74
C SER A 77 13.45 -9.51 6.63
N PRO A 78 13.43 -10.54 5.76
CA PRO A 78 12.28 -11.40 5.59
C PRO A 78 11.89 -12.02 6.94
N HIS A 79 10.61 -11.95 7.27
CA HIS A 79 10.02 -12.40 8.55
C HIS A 79 10.25 -11.48 9.76
N ALA A 80 10.89 -10.33 9.63
CA ALA A 80 11.04 -9.36 10.72
C ALA A 80 9.73 -8.60 11.06
N GLY A 81 8.69 -8.79 10.26
CA GLY A 81 7.38 -8.15 10.45
C GLY A 81 7.08 -7.03 9.44
N VAL A 82 5.88 -6.48 9.56
CA VAL A 82 5.37 -5.49 8.59
C VAL A 82 6.05 -4.13 8.76
N LEU A 83 6.39 -3.72 9.99
CA LEU A 83 7.01 -2.42 10.25
C LEU A 83 8.40 -2.28 9.61
N PRO A 84 9.34 -3.26 9.74
CA PRO A 84 10.59 -3.25 9.00
C PRO A 84 10.43 -3.27 7.48
N ALA A 85 9.43 -4.00 6.96
CA ALA A 85 9.15 -4.00 5.53
C ALA A 85 8.68 -2.62 5.04
N LEU A 86 7.82 -1.92 5.81
CA LEU A 86 7.42 -0.56 5.50
C LEU A 86 8.62 0.40 5.50
N ALA A 87 9.51 0.29 6.50
CA ALA A 87 10.74 1.08 6.54
C ALA A 87 11.58 0.88 5.27
N ALA A 88 11.81 -0.38 4.87
CA ALA A 88 12.58 -0.71 3.66
C ALA A 88 11.92 -0.14 2.39
N GLY A 89 10.59 -0.19 2.30
CA GLY A 89 9.83 0.41 1.21
C GLY A 89 9.99 1.92 1.15
N LEU A 90 9.84 2.60 2.28
CA LEU A 90 10.00 4.06 2.38
C LEU A 90 11.44 4.50 2.09
N GLU A 91 12.44 3.75 2.57
CA GLU A 91 13.85 4.03 2.30
C GLU A 91 14.17 3.92 0.80
N ALA A 92 13.61 2.91 0.15
CA ALA A 92 13.82 2.67 -1.25
C ALA A 92 13.06 3.63 -2.17
N ALA A 93 11.92 4.16 -1.76
CA ALA A 93 11.11 5.07 -2.56
C ALA A 93 11.82 6.40 -2.84
N GLU A 94 11.52 7.00 -4.00
CA GLU A 94 12.01 8.33 -4.38
C GLU A 94 10.94 9.41 -4.19
N GLY A 95 9.68 9.03 -4.15
CA GLY A 95 8.54 9.95 -3.98
C GLY A 95 8.49 10.62 -2.60
N ASP A 96 7.95 11.83 -2.56
CA ASP A 96 7.71 12.57 -1.30
C ASP A 96 6.56 11.92 -0.49
N LEU A 97 5.57 11.34 -1.19
CA LEU A 97 4.46 10.57 -0.63
C LEU A 97 4.50 9.13 -1.13
N CYS A 98 4.19 8.19 -0.25
CA CYS A 98 4.15 6.76 -0.54
C CYS A 98 2.75 6.20 -0.28
N LEU A 99 2.18 5.54 -1.30
CA LEU A 99 0.93 4.81 -1.24
C LEU A 99 1.26 3.35 -0.97
N ALA A 100 1.00 2.86 0.24
CA ALA A 100 1.32 1.49 0.64
C ALA A 100 0.14 0.55 0.43
N VAL A 101 0.37 -0.61 -0.18
CA VAL A 101 -0.64 -1.64 -0.44
C VAL A 101 -0.05 -3.03 -0.26
N ALA A 102 -0.79 -3.92 0.40
CA ALA A 102 -0.47 -5.35 0.45
C ALA A 102 -0.94 -6.07 -0.82
N CYS A 103 -0.15 -7.02 -1.31
CA CYS A 103 -0.43 -7.76 -2.53
C CYS A 103 -1.54 -8.82 -2.41
N ASP A 104 -2.23 -8.89 -1.30
CA ASP A 104 -3.40 -9.76 -1.13
C ASP A 104 -4.74 -9.01 -1.24
N MET A 105 -4.71 -7.70 -1.61
CA MET A 105 -5.87 -6.83 -1.81
C MET A 105 -6.15 -6.61 -3.31
N PRO A 106 -6.92 -7.46 -4.00
CA PRO A 106 -7.12 -7.35 -5.46
C PRO A 106 -8.00 -6.18 -5.92
N PHE A 107 -8.73 -5.53 -4.99
CA PHE A 107 -9.71 -4.49 -5.32
C PHE A 107 -9.35 -3.13 -4.72
N VAL A 108 -8.07 -2.77 -4.79
CA VAL A 108 -7.59 -1.44 -4.37
C VAL A 108 -8.45 -0.34 -4.98
N SER A 109 -8.88 0.62 -4.15
CA SER A 109 -9.71 1.73 -4.59
C SER A 109 -8.87 2.97 -4.92
N PRO A 110 -8.70 3.34 -6.21
CA PRO A 110 -8.03 4.58 -6.58
C PRO A 110 -8.69 5.81 -5.94
N ARG A 111 -10.02 5.85 -5.88
CA ARG A 111 -10.79 6.95 -5.29
C ARG A 111 -10.50 7.15 -3.81
N LEU A 112 -10.29 6.05 -3.06
CA LEU A 112 -9.90 6.14 -1.65
C LEU A 112 -8.49 6.71 -1.50
N PHE A 113 -7.54 6.31 -2.37
CA PHE A 113 -6.20 6.89 -2.38
C PHE A 113 -6.20 8.36 -2.80
N GLU A 114 -6.99 8.76 -3.81
CA GLU A 114 -7.17 10.17 -4.18
C GLU A 114 -7.65 10.99 -2.99
N HIS A 115 -8.66 10.50 -2.27
CA HIS A 115 -9.18 11.16 -1.07
C HIS A 115 -8.13 11.26 0.05
N MET A 116 -7.35 10.20 0.28
CA MET A 116 -6.24 10.23 1.25
C MET A 116 -5.17 11.26 0.86
N LEU A 117 -4.85 11.40 -0.42
CA LEU A 117 -3.91 12.39 -0.92
C LEU A 117 -4.45 13.83 -0.75
N GLU A 118 -5.76 14.04 -0.95
CA GLU A 118 -6.42 15.34 -0.69
C GLU A 118 -6.34 15.70 0.80
N ILE A 119 -6.64 14.76 1.70
CA ILE A 119 -6.51 14.95 3.15
C ILE A 119 -5.06 15.29 3.52
N GLN A 120 -4.09 14.50 3.02
CA GLN A 120 -2.67 14.72 3.30
C GLN A 120 -2.23 16.14 2.92
N GLN A 121 -2.68 16.63 1.75
CA GLN A 121 -2.35 17.97 1.27
C GLN A 121 -3.06 19.06 2.08
N ARG A 122 -4.35 18.87 2.39
CA ARG A 122 -5.18 19.86 3.11
C ARG A 122 -4.73 20.04 4.55
N ASP A 123 -4.48 18.92 5.25
CA ASP A 123 -4.23 18.90 6.71
C ASP A 123 -2.73 18.87 7.04
N ASP A 124 -1.86 18.78 6.02
CA ASP A 124 -0.40 18.70 6.14
C ASP A 124 0.07 17.61 7.13
N VAL A 125 -0.58 16.46 7.12
CA VAL A 125 -0.30 15.34 8.01
C VAL A 125 0.77 14.40 7.41
N ASP A 126 1.36 13.54 8.25
CA ASP A 126 2.44 12.64 7.82
C ASP A 126 1.91 11.25 7.45
N VAL A 127 0.77 10.85 8.02
CA VAL A 127 0.08 9.59 7.73
C VAL A 127 -1.40 9.86 7.52
N VAL A 128 -1.98 9.32 6.45
CA VAL A 128 -3.43 9.19 6.27
C VAL A 128 -3.76 7.72 6.18
N ILE A 129 -4.57 7.23 7.12
CA ILE A 129 -4.84 5.81 7.29
C ILE A 129 -6.33 5.56 7.49
N PRO A 130 -6.95 4.67 6.70
CA PRO A 130 -8.35 4.32 6.86
C PRO A 130 -8.56 3.28 7.97
N ARG A 131 -9.78 3.27 8.48
CA ARG A 131 -10.26 2.26 9.42
C ARG A 131 -11.29 1.35 8.73
N SER A 132 -11.15 0.05 8.91
CA SER A 132 -12.07 -0.98 8.41
C SER A 132 -12.31 -2.04 9.48
N ALA A 133 -13.56 -2.45 9.67
CA ALA A 133 -13.97 -3.43 10.67
C ALA A 133 -13.38 -3.18 12.08
N GLY A 134 -13.25 -1.90 12.47
CA GLY A 134 -12.70 -1.47 13.76
C GLY A 134 -11.16 -1.39 13.81
N TYR A 135 -10.45 -1.79 12.76
CA TYR A 135 -8.98 -1.80 12.69
C TYR A 135 -8.45 -0.75 11.73
N LEU A 136 -7.24 -0.25 12.01
CA LEU A 136 -6.50 0.57 11.05
C LEU A 136 -5.90 -0.32 9.96
N GLU A 137 -5.85 0.22 8.73
CA GLU A 137 -5.36 -0.50 7.55
C GLU A 137 -4.00 0.07 7.08
N PRO A 138 -2.91 -0.21 7.79
CA PRO A 138 -1.61 0.40 7.51
C PRO A 138 -1.00 -0.05 6.18
N MET A 139 -1.48 -1.17 5.63
CA MET A 139 -1.09 -1.63 4.30
C MET A 139 -2.11 -1.20 3.23
N HIS A 140 -2.85 -0.13 3.48
CA HIS A 140 -3.70 0.58 2.54
C HIS A 140 -3.77 2.05 2.97
N ALA A 141 -2.61 2.74 2.97
CA ALA A 141 -2.46 4.06 3.57
C ALA A 141 -1.50 4.95 2.77
N VAL A 142 -1.55 6.25 3.04
CA VAL A 142 -0.63 7.24 2.47
C VAL A 142 0.33 7.72 3.54
N TYR A 143 1.62 7.73 3.22
CA TYR A 143 2.72 8.09 4.10
C TYR A 143 3.55 9.22 3.50
N ARG A 144 3.86 10.26 4.28
CA ARG A 144 4.93 11.20 3.97
C ARG A 144 6.26 10.50 4.23
N ARG A 145 7.03 10.29 3.17
CA ARG A 145 8.18 9.38 3.18
C ARG A 145 9.18 9.67 4.30
N GLN A 146 9.76 10.86 4.32
CA GLN A 146 10.89 11.14 5.20
C GLN A 146 10.52 11.17 6.69
N PRO A 147 9.50 11.94 7.16
CA PRO A 147 9.14 11.95 8.58
C PRO A 147 8.73 10.58 9.11
N VAL A 148 7.98 9.81 8.30
CA VAL A 148 7.51 8.47 8.71
C VAL A 148 8.68 7.49 8.77
N LEU A 149 9.61 7.52 7.82
CA LEU A 149 10.81 6.67 7.85
C LEU A 149 11.66 6.94 9.10
N GLU A 150 11.87 8.21 9.44
CA GLU A 150 12.62 8.61 10.64
C GLU A 150 11.94 8.11 11.92
N ALA A 151 10.63 8.28 12.02
CA ALA A 151 9.84 7.83 13.17
C ALA A 151 9.83 6.29 13.31
N ILE A 152 9.69 5.54 12.19
CA ILE A 152 9.78 4.07 12.20
C ILE A 152 11.16 3.62 12.63
N ASN A 153 12.24 4.20 12.09
CA ASN A 153 13.60 3.84 12.48
C ASN A 153 13.86 4.09 13.97
N ALA A 154 13.34 5.19 14.53
CA ALA A 154 13.41 5.46 15.96
C ALA A 154 12.64 4.41 16.78
N ALA A 155 11.43 4.01 16.35
CA ALA A 155 10.64 2.97 17.00
C ALA A 155 11.35 1.60 16.98
N LEU A 156 11.91 1.22 15.82
CA LEU A 156 12.68 -0.02 15.68
C LEU A 156 13.94 -0.03 16.56
N ALA A 157 14.63 1.11 16.70
CA ALA A 157 15.78 1.27 17.58
C ALA A 157 15.41 1.11 19.08
N ARG A 158 14.15 1.42 19.44
CA ARG A 158 13.59 1.15 20.78
C ARG A 158 13.14 -0.31 20.96
N GLY A 159 13.25 -1.16 19.93
CA GLY A 159 12.79 -2.55 19.95
C GLY A 159 11.28 -2.71 19.72
N GLU A 160 10.60 -1.68 19.28
CA GLU A 160 9.18 -1.69 19.02
C GLU A 160 8.91 -2.28 17.63
N GLN A 161 7.95 -3.23 17.55
CA GLN A 161 7.63 -3.93 16.28
C GLN A 161 6.17 -3.80 15.87
N ARG A 162 5.34 -3.15 16.68
CA ARG A 162 3.93 -2.94 16.34
C ARG A 162 3.83 -1.91 15.22
N MET A 163 2.96 -2.18 14.26
CA MET A 163 2.79 -1.37 13.05
C MET A 163 2.45 0.11 13.34
N ILE A 164 1.85 0.41 14.47
CA ILE A 164 1.44 1.77 14.87
C ILE A 164 2.32 2.36 15.99
N SER A 165 3.45 1.73 16.34
CA SER A 165 4.26 2.15 17.50
C SER A 165 4.91 3.54 17.32
N TYR A 166 5.09 3.99 16.08
CA TYR A 166 5.65 5.29 15.73
C TYR A 166 4.61 6.43 15.60
N PHE A 167 3.31 6.14 15.80
CA PHE A 167 2.24 7.14 15.58
C PHE A 167 2.32 8.33 16.52
N SER A 168 2.88 8.18 17.71
CA SER A 168 3.13 9.31 18.63
C SER A 168 4.17 10.30 18.12
N ASP A 169 5.00 9.89 17.16
CA ASP A 169 6.14 10.67 16.67
C ASP A 169 5.82 11.39 15.35
N VAL A 170 4.58 11.22 14.81
CA VAL A 170 4.11 11.76 13.52
C VAL A 170 2.67 12.28 13.63
N ARG A 171 2.27 13.10 12.66
CA ARG A 171 0.88 13.59 12.56
C ARG A 171 0.05 12.58 11.76
N VAL A 172 -0.96 12.00 12.39
CA VAL A 172 -1.81 10.95 11.80
C VAL A 172 -3.23 11.48 11.63
N HIS A 173 -3.80 11.28 10.44
CA HIS A 173 -5.22 11.45 10.17
C HIS A 173 -5.84 10.07 9.93
N GLU A 174 -6.76 9.68 10.80
CA GLU A 174 -7.55 8.45 10.65
C GLU A 174 -8.85 8.77 9.90
N ILE A 175 -9.12 8.06 8.80
CA ILE A 175 -10.43 8.13 8.11
C ILE A 175 -11.35 7.10 8.75
N ASP A 176 -12.49 7.53 9.25
CA ASP A 176 -13.43 6.63 9.87
C ASP A 176 -14.15 5.71 8.85
N GLU A 177 -14.74 4.61 9.35
CA GLU A 177 -15.40 3.62 8.48
C GLU A 177 -16.59 4.17 7.71
N ARG A 178 -17.25 5.20 8.22
CA ARG A 178 -18.39 5.81 7.56
C ARG A 178 -17.95 6.55 6.31
N ASP A 179 -16.88 7.31 6.42
CA ASP A 179 -16.30 8.07 5.30
C ASP A 179 -15.67 7.13 4.28
N VAL A 180 -14.98 6.08 4.75
CA VAL A 180 -14.48 5.01 3.89
C VAL A 180 -15.62 4.39 3.07
N ARG A 181 -16.74 4.01 3.70
CA ARG A 181 -17.89 3.41 3.01
C ARG A 181 -18.58 4.36 2.03
N ALA A 182 -18.53 5.66 2.29
CA ALA A 182 -19.06 6.67 1.37
C ALA A 182 -18.24 6.75 0.07
N ILE A 183 -16.95 6.44 0.13
CA ILE A 183 -16.01 6.48 -1.01
C ILE A 183 -15.93 5.11 -1.68
N ASP A 184 -15.65 4.05 -0.93
CA ASP A 184 -15.69 2.67 -1.40
C ASP A 184 -17.10 2.09 -1.25
N THR A 185 -17.98 2.52 -2.13
CA THR A 185 -19.40 2.11 -2.12
C THR A 185 -19.61 0.62 -2.33
N HIS A 186 -18.59 -0.07 -2.81
CA HIS A 186 -18.60 -1.51 -3.00
C HIS A 186 -18.13 -2.29 -1.78
N GLY A 187 -17.41 -1.65 -0.87
CA GLY A 187 -16.90 -2.27 0.35
C GLY A 187 -15.84 -3.34 0.10
N THR A 188 -15.09 -3.26 -1.00
CA THR A 188 -14.13 -4.28 -1.40
C THR A 188 -12.66 -3.86 -1.32
N ALA A 189 -12.39 -2.57 -1.04
CA ALA A 189 -11.02 -2.06 -1.01
C ALA A 189 -10.09 -2.82 -0.05
N PHE A 190 -10.64 -3.34 1.06
CA PHE A 190 -9.89 -4.10 2.06
C PHE A 190 -10.14 -5.61 2.00
N PHE A 191 -10.72 -6.10 0.90
CA PHE A 191 -10.90 -7.55 0.71
C PHE A 191 -9.54 -8.22 0.52
N ASN A 192 -9.23 -9.19 1.41
CA ASN A 192 -7.95 -9.91 1.40
C ASN A 192 -8.13 -11.33 0.87
N VAL A 193 -7.22 -11.79 0.02
CA VAL A 193 -7.15 -13.18 -0.47
C VAL A 193 -6.15 -13.96 0.38
N ASN A 194 -6.66 -14.75 1.32
CA ASN A 194 -5.86 -15.57 2.23
C ASN A 194 -6.10 -17.08 2.06
N THR A 195 -7.28 -17.48 1.58
CA THR A 195 -7.75 -18.86 1.41
C THR A 195 -8.22 -19.12 -0.02
N ALA A 196 -8.48 -20.38 -0.34
CA ALA A 196 -9.07 -20.76 -1.62
C ALA A 196 -10.50 -20.22 -1.78
N GLU A 197 -11.23 -20.13 -0.67
CA GLU A 197 -12.56 -19.55 -0.59
C GLU A 197 -12.53 -18.07 -0.89
N ASP A 198 -11.57 -17.31 -0.31
CA ASP A 198 -11.37 -15.88 -0.61
C ASP A 198 -11.04 -15.69 -2.10
N LEU A 199 -10.20 -16.57 -2.67
CA LEU A 199 -9.85 -16.48 -4.09
C LEU A 199 -11.07 -16.75 -5.00
N ALA A 200 -11.91 -17.72 -4.64
CA ALA A 200 -13.14 -17.99 -5.38
C ALA A 200 -14.10 -16.78 -5.31
N GLU A 201 -14.24 -16.17 -4.14
CA GLU A 201 -15.05 -14.98 -3.95
C GLU A 201 -14.46 -13.78 -4.71
N ALA A 202 -13.14 -13.57 -4.68
CA ALA A 202 -12.48 -12.53 -5.47
C ALA A 202 -12.78 -12.68 -6.96
N ARG A 203 -12.73 -13.91 -7.50
CA ARG A 203 -13.08 -14.19 -8.89
C ARG A 203 -14.53 -13.89 -9.22
N ARG A 204 -15.45 -14.19 -8.29
CA ARG A 204 -16.86 -13.86 -8.44
C ARG A 204 -17.07 -12.34 -8.49
N ILE A 205 -16.46 -11.59 -7.57
CA ILE A 205 -16.52 -10.13 -7.54
C ILE A 205 -15.95 -9.53 -8.85
N ALA A 206 -14.83 -10.05 -9.32
CA ALA A 206 -14.20 -9.59 -10.56
C ALA A 206 -15.08 -9.86 -11.81
N ALA A 207 -15.80 -10.97 -11.85
CA ALA A 207 -16.72 -11.29 -12.95
C ALA A 207 -17.93 -10.35 -13.01
N GLU A 208 -18.39 -9.85 -11.86
CA GLU A 208 -19.48 -8.87 -11.76
C GLU A 208 -19.03 -7.44 -12.11
N ARG A 209 -17.71 -7.19 -12.13
CA ARG A 209 -17.10 -5.87 -12.35
C ARG A 209 -15.91 -6.00 -13.30
N PRO A 210 -16.14 -6.19 -14.59
CA PRO A 210 -15.04 -6.17 -15.55
C PRO A 210 -14.30 -4.82 -15.45
N ALA A 211 -12.96 -4.91 -15.54
CA ALA A 211 -12.03 -3.78 -15.41
C ALA A 211 -12.26 -2.74 -16.50
#